data_cd3df5d85ff682123506d0f4e72e43d5
#
_entry.id   cd3df5d85ff682123506d0f4e72e43d5
#
_cell.length_a   1.000
_cell.length_b   1.000
_cell.length_c   1.000
_cell.angle_alpha   90.00
_cell.angle_beta   90.00
_cell.angle_gamma   90.00
#
_symmetry.space_group_name_H-M   'P 1'
#
loop_
_entity.id
_entity.type
_entity.pdbx_description
1 polymer ?
#
loop_
_entity_poly.entity_id
_entity_poly.type
_entity_poly.pdbx_seq_one_letter_code
_entity_poly.pdbx_strand_id
1 'polypeptide(L)'
;MAKKLLETVPNYSEGRDMEKVAKIAACFKNRKGVRLLDCQTDVNHNRCVITAVGEPEALRDAVIDSFEVAVQLIDMTKHEGQHPRMGAVDVVPFIPCRNTTVAEAYAIAKEVGKAVGEKLGIPVFLYEDSASAPHRTNLAKIRKGQFEGMAEKLQDKELWTPDFGPDHIHPTAGVVAIGARMPLIAYNVNLDTDNMDIANNIADAVKNIRGGYHYIKAIGVELKDHYSGRDTVAQVSMNLVNFEKTAIYRAFEAVKIEARRYGVNVLE
;
A
#
# COMPACT_ATOMS: atom_id res chain seq x y z
N MET A 1 -5.36 -26.10 -19.27
CA MET A 1 -6.04 -24.84 -18.86
C MET A 1 -5.03 -23.72 -18.87
N ALA A 2 -5.42 -22.51 -19.22
CA ALA A 2 -4.53 -21.36 -19.17
C ALA A 2 -4.14 -21.06 -17.70
N LYS A 3 -2.86 -20.78 -17.46
CA LYS A 3 -2.32 -20.54 -16.12
C LYS A 3 -2.94 -19.30 -15.49
N LYS A 4 -3.48 -19.42 -14.28
CA LYS A 4 -4.00 -18.30 -13.47
C LYS A 4 -2.86 -17.63 -12.73
N LEU A 5 -2.81 -16.30 -12.72
CA LEU A 5 -1.80 -15.53 -12.00
C LEU A 5 -2.43 -14.39 -11.22
N LEU A 6 -2.00 -14.25 -9.98
CA LEU A 6 -2.22 -13.08 -9.12
C LEU A 6 -0.87 -12.40 -8.86
N GLU A 7 -0.91 -11.11 -8.63
CA GLU A 7 0.18 -10.34 -8.04
C GLU A 7 -0.14 -10.03 -6.58
N THR A 8 0.89 -9.93 -5.76
CA THR A 8 0.80 -9.38 -4.41
C THR A 8 1.93 -8.39 -4.18
N VAL A 9 1.65 -7.35 -3.38
CA VAL A 9 2.62 -6.29 -3.07
C VAL A 9 2.59 -6.02 -1.57
N PRO A 10 2.93 -7.02 -0.73
CA PRO A 10 2.95 -6.84 0.72
C PRO A 10 4.02 -5.83 1.14
N ASN A 11 3.65 -5.06 2.16
CA ASN A 11 4.50 -4.03 2.75
C ASN A 11 4.85 -4.42 4.18
N TYR A 12 6.13 -4.43 4.50
CA TYR A 12 6.66 -4.80 5.81
C TYR A 12 7.33 -3.59 6.47
N SER A 13 7.17 -3.48 7.78
CA SER A 13 7.76 -2.40 8.59
C SER A 13 9.20 -2.74 8.96
N GLU A 14 10.04 -2.93 7.97
CA GLU A 14 11.49 -3.14 8.06
C GLU A 14 12.15 -2.73 6.75
N GLY A 15 13.10 -1.83 6.82
CA GLY A 15 13.82 -1.36 5.63
C GLY A 15 15.30 -1.04 5.90
N ARG A 16 15.74 -1.31 7.13
CA ARG A 16 17.12 -1.02 7.60
C ARG A 16 17.94 -2.27 7.79
N ASP A 17 17.35 -3.31 8.36
CA ASP A 17 18.01 -4.60 8.57
C ASP A 17 17.81 -5.51 7.35
N MET A 18 18.81 -5.50 6.47
CA MET A 18 18.77 -6.26 5.21
C MET A 18 18.75 -7.79 5.42
N GLU A 19 19.21 -8.31 6.59
CA GLU A 19 19.11 -9.73 6.89
C GLU A 19 17.65 -10.13 7.17
N LYS A 20 16.91 -9.30 7.92
CA LYS A 20 15.47 -9.51 8.14
C LYS A 20 14.70 -9.42 6.82
N VAL A 21 14.97 -8.39 6.02
CA VAL A 21 14.37 -8.24 4.69
C VAL A 21 14.63 -9.46 3.81
N ALA A 22 15.87 -9.96 3.79
CA ALA A 22 16.23 -11.13 3.01
C ALA A 22 15.50 -12.41 3.46
N LYS A 23 15.30 -12.60 4.79
CA LYS A 23 14.56 -13.73 5.34
C LYS A 23 13.07 -13.68 4.94
N ILE A 24 12.46 -12.49 4.99
CA ILE A 24 11.06 -12.30 4.54
C ILE A 24 10.95 -12.56 3.02
N ALA A 25 11.85 -11.98 2.22
CA ALA A 25 11.85 -12.16 0.77
C ALA A 25 12.12 -13.61 0.35
N ALA A 26 12.82 -14.40 1.17
CA ALA A 26 13.09 -15.82 0.91
C ALA A 26 11.80 -16.66 0.83
N CYS A 27 10.71 -16.27 1.50
CA CYS A 27 9.42 -16.95 1.41
C CYS A 27 8.84 -16.96 -0.01
N PHE A 28 9.24 -15.99 -0.84
CA PHE A 28 8.80 -15.86 -2.24
C PHE A 28 9.83 -16.39 -3.24
N LYS A 29 11.09 -16.56 -2.82
CA LYS A 29 12.17 -17.06 -3.69
C LYS A 29 12.11 -18.57 -3.82
N ASN A 30 12.45 -19.07 -5.02
CA ASN A 30 12.58 -20.51 -5.31
C ASN A 30 11.34 -21.35 -4.95
N ARG A 31 10.18 -20.72 -4.82
CA ARG A 31 8.92 -21.40 -4.56
C ARG A 31 8.23 -21.77 -5.86
N LYS A 32 7.90 -23.05 -6.04
CA LYS A 32 7.15 -23.52 -7.22
C LYS A 32 5.83 -22.76 -7.33
N GLY A 33 5.56 -22.20 -8.50
CA GLY A 33 4.34 -21.43 -8.75
C GLY A 33 4.40 -19.96 -8.34
N VAL A 34 5.47 -19.48 -7.70
CA VAL A 34 5.69 -18.09 -7.31
C VAL A 34 6.96 -17.55 -7.95
N ARG A 35 6.93 -16.29 -8.35
CA ARG A 35 8.10 -15.53 -8.80
C ARG A 35 8.18 -14.22 -8.04
N LEU A 36 9.25 -14.03 -7.29
CA LEU A 36 9.62 -12.73 -6.74
C LEU A 36 10.06 -11.84 -7.90
N LEU A 37 9.41 -10.69 -8.06
CA LEU A 37 9.73 -9.71 -9.11
C LEU A 37 10.66 -8.63 -8.59
N ASP A 38 10.38 -8.11 -7.38
CA ASP A 38 11.11 -6.99 -6.82
C ASP A 38 11.06 -7.02 -5.28
N CYS A 39 12.04 -6.37 -4.65
CA CYS A 39 12.12 -6.17 -3.21
C CYS A 39 12.78 -4.80 -2.96
N GLN A 40 11.98 -3.77 -2.75
CA GLN A 40 12.43 -2.40 -2.54
C GLN A 40 12.45 -2.08 -1.05
N THR A 41 13.54 -1.46 -0.60
CA THR A 41 13.71 -1.01 0.78
C THR A 41 13.88 0.50 0.84
N ASP A 42 13.34 1.11 1.89
CA ASP A 42 13.51 2.51 2.19
C ASP A 42 13.94 2.68 3.66
N VAL A 43 15.14 3.20 3.86
CA VAL A 43 15.76 3.39 5.18
C VAL A 43 15.06 4.50 5.98
N ASN A 44 14.59 5.57 5.32
CA ASN A 44 13.91 6.69 5.97
C ASN A 44 12.50 6.30 6.42
N HIS A 45 11.78 5.61 5.55
CA HIS A 45 10.48 5.06 5.86
C HIS A 45 10.57 3.83 6.78
N ASN A 46 11.74 3.21 6.89
CA ASN A 46 11.96 1.92 7.56
C ASN A 46 10.93 0.89 7.11
N ARG A 47 10.89 0.65 5.81
CA ARG A 47 9.86 -0.14 5.14
C ARG A 47 10.46 -0.91 3.97
N CYS A 48 9.99 -2.13 3.75
CA CYS A 48 10.22 -2.82 2.49
C CYS A 48 8.90 -3.19 1.81
N VAL A 49 8.96 -3.21 0.48
CA VAL A 49 7.85 -3.59 -0.41
C VAL A 49 8.34 -4.76 -1.25
N ILE A 50 7.64 -5.89 -1.13
CA ILE A 50 7.94 -7.08 -1.93
C ILE A 50 6.88 -7.17 -3.02
N THR A 51 7.30 -7.31 -4.28
CA THR A 51 6.40 -7.57 -5.41
C THR A 51 6.60 -9.01 -5.88
N ALA A 52 5.54 -9.80 -5.84
CA ALA A 52 5.57 -11.17 -6.30
C ALA A 52 4.34 -11.52 -7.15
N VAL A 53 4.52 -12.41 -8.13
CA VAL A 53 3.46 -12.94 -8.97
C VAL A 53 3.46 -14.47 -8.87
N GLY A 54 2.28 -15.06 -8.86
CA GLY A 54 2.19 -16.52 -8.77
C GLY A 54 0.81 -17.09 -9.03
N GLU A 55 0.76 -18.42 -9.02
CA GLU A 55 -0.50 -19.15 -8.97
C GLU A 55 -1.20 -18.84 -7.64
N PRO A 56 -2.53 -18.66 -7.61
CA PRO A 56 -3.25 -18.14 -6.44
C PRO A 56 -2.90 -18.86 -5.14
N GLU A 57 -2.95 -20.17 -5.11
CA GLU A 57 -2.71 -20.98 -3.92
C GLU A 57 -1.23 -20.94 -3.48
N ALA A 58 -0.30 -21.00 -4.43
CA ALA A 58 1.12 -20.92 -4.14
C ALA A 58 1.52 -19.53 -3.60
N LEU A 59 0.89 -18.48 -4.14
CA LEU A 59 1.11 -17.11 -3.69
C LEU A 59 0.51 -16.86 -2.30
N ARG A 60 -0.71 -17.41 -2.03
CA ARG A 60 -1.31 -17.44 -0.69
C ARG A 60 -0.36 -18.01 0.35
N ASP A 61 0.17 -19.21 0.08
CA ASP A 61 1.04 -19.91 1.01
C ASP A 61 2.36 -19.15 1.22
N ALA A 62 2.94 -18.55 0.17
CA ALA A 62 4.13 -17.70 0.29
C ALA A 62 3.88 -16.48 1.19
N VAL A 63 2.72 -15.85 1.06
CA VAL A 63 2.33 -14.70 1.88
C VAL A 63 2.16 -15.13 3.34
N ILE A 64 1.49 -16.25 3.62
CA ILE A 64 1.31 -16.75 4.99
C ILE A 64 2.66 -17.03 5.65
N ASP A 65 3.58 -17.74 4.97
CA ASP A 65 4.93 -17.99 5.49
C ASP A 65 5.69 -16.69 5.76
N SER A 66 5.51 -15.67 4.91
CA SER A 66 6.16 -14.37 5.11
C SER A 66 5.63 -13.63 6.35
N PHE A 67 4.35 -13.82 6.73
CA PHE A 67 3.81 -13.32 7.98
C PHE A 67 4.48 -13.99 9.19
N GLU A 68 4.63 -15.31 9.16
CA GLU A 68 5.26 -16.06 10.25
C GLU A 68 6.69 -15.57 10.49
N VAL A 69 7.44 -15.32 9.42
CA VAL A 69 8.79 -14.76 9.50
C VAL A 69 8.78 -13.31 10.00
N ALA A 70 7.91 -12.46 9.45
CA ALA A 70 7.85 -11.04 9.79
C ALA A 70 7.49 -10.81 11.27
N VAL A 71 6.53 -11.57 11.80
CA VAL A 71 6.11 -11.48 13.23
C VAL A 71 7.24 -11.82 14.19
N GLN A 72 8.10 -12.75 13.82
CA GLN A 72 9.26 -13.14 14.64
C GLN A 72 10.40 -12.09 14.59
N LEU A 73 10.51 -11.35 13.51
CA LEU A 73 11.66 -10.48 13.25
C LEU A 73 11.39 -8.99 13.51
N ILE A 74 10.14 -8.56 13.40
CA ILE A 74 9.74 -7.14 13.46
C ILE A 74 8.95 -6.89 14.74
N ASP A 75 9.48 -6.01 15.57
CA ASP A 75 8.84 -5.55 16.80
C ASP A 75 8.37 -4.10 16.62
N MET A 76 7.06 -3.92 16.45
CA MET A 76 6.46 -2.60 16.20
C MET A 76 6.57 -1.65 17.39
N THR A 77 6.80 -2.15 18.59
CA THR A 77 7.02 -1.32 19.80
C THR A 77 8.35 -0.56 19.75
N LYS A 78 9.28 -1.01 18.90
CA LYS A 78 10.61 -0.43 18.68
C LYS A 78 10.77 0.20 17.29
N HIS A 79 9.73 0.07 16.45
CA HIS A 79 9.82 0.52 15.07
C HIS A 79 9.66 2.03 14.94
N GLU A 80 10.63 2.67 14.30
CA GLU A 80 10.60 4.08 13.92
C GLU A 80 10.79 4.24 12.41
N GLY A 81 9.95 5.04 11.77
CA GLY A 81 10.01 5.36 10.35
C GLY A 81 9.03 6.47 9.97
N GLN A 82 9.31 7.18 8.89
CA GLN A 82 8.48 8.31 8.45
C GLN A 82 7.16 7.87 7.79
N HIS A 83 7.09 6.64 7.29
CA HIS A 83 5.90 6.14 6.61
C HIS A 83 4.84 5.70 7.64
N PRO A 84 3.55 6.07 7.46
CA PRO A 84 2.45 5.56 8.30
C PRO A 84 2.36 4.04 8.23
N ARG A 85 2.30 3.38 9.37
CA ARG A 85 2.25 1.91 9.50
C ARG A 85 1.43 1.50 10.72
N MET A 86 0.82 0.34 10.66
CA MET A 86 0.00 -0.19 11.75
C MET A 86 0.38 -1.61 12.19
N GLY A 87 1.31 -2.25 11.49
CA GLY A 87 1.79 -3.58 11.85
C GLY A 87 3.09 -3.97 11.19
N ALA A 88 3.68 -5.08 11.66
CA ALA A 88 4.90 -5.67 11.12
C ALA A 88 4.73 -6.02 9.63
N VAL A 89 3.57 -6.56 9.27
CA VAL A 89 3.04 -6.57 7.91
C VAL A 89 1.91 -5.54 7.89
N ASP A 90 2.12 -4.44 7.20
CA ASP A 90 1.21 -3.30 7.26
C ASP A 90 0.01 -3.44 6.32
N VAL A 91 0.27 -3.83 5.07
CA VAL A 91 -0.77 -4.03 4.06
C VAL A 91 -0.39 -5.12 3.06
N VAL A 92 -1.37 -5.94 2.67
CA VAL A 92 -1.21 -7.02 1.70
C VAL A 92 -2.31 -6.94 0.64
N PRO A 93 -2.04 -6.34 -0.52
CA PRO A 93 -2.95 -6.38 -1.67
C PRO A 93 -2.77 -7.66 -2.47
N PHE A 94 -3.89 -8.22 -2.94
CA PHE A 94 -3.95 -9.21 -4.02
C PHE A 94 -4.55 -8.55 -5.26
N ILE A 95 -3.88 -8.71 -6.40
CA ILE A 95 -4.18 -7.99 -7.63
C ILE A 95 -4.40 -9.02 -8.75
N PRO A 96 -5.56 -9.04 -9.40
CA PRO A 96 -5.79 -9.94 -10.53
C PRO A 96 -4.87 -9.57 -11.70
N CYS A 97 -4.18 -10.56 -12.27
CA CYS A 97 -3.30 -10.39 -13.42
C CYS A 97 -3.80 -11.15 -14.62
N ARG A 98 -3.37 -12.41 -14.77
CA ARG A 98 -3.69 -13.21 -15.95
C ARG A 98 -4.71 -14.28 -15.61
N ASN A 99 -5.81 -14.33 -16.36
CA ASN A 99 -6.88 -15.33 -16.22
C ASN A 99 -7.45 -15.41 -14.78
N THR A 100 -7.40 -14.32 -14.04
CA THR A 100 -7.94 -14.17 -12.68
C THR A 100 -8.85 -12.96 -12.61
N THR A 101 -9.76 -12.97 -11.66
CA THR A 101 -10.73 -11.92 -11.40
C THR A 101 -10.51 -11.28 -10.03
N VAL A 102 -11.11 -10.11 -9.80
CA VAL A 102 -11.12 -9.47 -8.48
C VAL A 102 -11.77 -10.39 -7.43
N ALA A 103 -12.81 -11.14 -7.82
CA ALA A 103 -13.48 -12.08 -6.92
C ALA A 103 -12.55 -13.23 -6.48
N GLU A 104 -11.70 -13.75 -7.39
CA GLU A 104 -10.70 -14.77 -7.05
C GLU A 104 -9.59 -14.17 -6.16
N ALA A 105 -9.13 -12.96 -6.45
CA ALA A 105 -8.18 -12.25 -5.60
C ALA A 105 -8.76 -12.00 -4.19
N TYR A 106 -10.05 -11.66 -4.10
CA TYR A 106 -10.76 -11.52 -2.83
C TYR A 106 -10.81 -12.84 -2.05
N ALA A 107 -11.11 -13.96 -2.72
CA ALA A 107 -11.14 -15.27 -2.07
C ALA A 107 -9.78 -15.60 -1.42
N ILE A 108 -8.68 -15.39 -2.15
CA ILE A 108 -7.32 -15.58 -1.64
C ILE A 108 -7.01 -14.63 -0.47
N ALA A 109 -7.37 -13.34 -0.59
CA ALA A 109 -7.20 -12.36 0.48
C ALA A 109 -7.91 -12.80 1.77
N LYS A 110 -9.12 -13.34 1.64
CA LYS A 110 -9.93 -13.84 2.77
C LYS A 110 -9.30 -15.08 3.41
N GLU A 111 -8.78 -16.02 2.61
CA GLU A 111 -8.08 -17.20 3.10
C GLU A 111 -6.82 -16.82 3.89
N VAL A 112 -6.00 -15.89 3.35
CA VAL A 112 -4.82 -15.36 4.04
C VAL A 112 -5.23 -14.67 5.34
N GLY A 113 -6.24 -13.79 5.28
CA GLY A 113 -6.72 -13.06 6.45
C GLY A 113 -7.17 -14.00 7.57
N LYS A 114 -7.92 -15.04 7.22
CA LYS A 114 -8.35 -16.07 8.17
C LYS A 114 -7.15 -16.82 8.78
N ALA A 115 -6.23 -17.29 7.95
CA ALA A 115 -5.06 -18.03 8.43
C ALA A 115 -4.17 -17.18 9.36
N VAL A 116 -3.93 -15.91 8.99
CA VAL A 116 -3.13 -14.96 9.79
C VAL A 116 -3.82 -14.65 11.12
N GLY A 117 -5.12 -14.38 11.09
CA GLY A 117 -5.89 -14.09 12.30
C GLY A 117 -5.95 -15.25 13.27
N GLU A 118 -6.21 -16.46 12.78
CA GLU A 118 -6.37 -17.66 13.60
C GLU A 118 -5.03 -18.23 14.10
N LYS A 119 -4.00 -18.26 13.26
CA LYS A 119 -2.71 -18.88 13.61
C LYS A 119 -1.76 -17.95 14.35
N LEU A 120 -1.74 -16.66 13.98
CA LEU A 120 -0.77 -15.70 14.48
C LEU A 120 -1.38 -14.69 15.47
N GLY A 121 -2.70 -14.71 15.66
CA GLY A 121 -3.37 -13.79 16.57
C GLY A 121 -3.28 -12.31 16.14
N ILE A 122 -3.16 -12.04 14.84
CA ILE A 122 -3.09 -10.67 14.31
C ILE A 122 -4.49 -10.23 13.89
N PRO A 123 -5.01 -9.09 14.39
CA PRO A 123 -6.24 -8.52 13.87
C PRO A 123 -6.12 -8.15 12.40
N VAL A 124 -7.05 -8.62 11.59
CA VAL A 124 -7.07 -8.41 10.14
C VAL A 124 -8.27 -7.58 9.74
N PHE A 125 -8.02 -6.51 8.99
CA PHE A 125 -9.05 -5.71 8.34
C PHE A 125 -9.05 -5.96 6.83
N LEU A 126 -10.18 -6.38 6.30
CA LEU A 126 -10.36 -6.45 4.84
C LEU A 126 -10.57 -5.03 4.28
N TYR A 127 -9.89 -4.71 3.17
CA TYR A 127 -9.90 -3.37 2.59
C TYR A 127 -10.09 -3.34 1.06
N GLU A 128 -10.29 -2.16 0.49
CA GLU A 128 -10.58 -1.89 -0.93
C GLU A 128 -11.76 -2.75 -1.42
N ASP A 129 -11.61 -3.56 -2.48
CA ASP A 129 -12.67 -4.42 -3.03
C ASP A 129 -13.06 -5.58 -2.10
N SER A 130 -12.27 -5.83 -1.07
CA SER A 130 -12.54 -6.85 -0.04
C SER A 130 -13.20 -6.27 1.22
N ALA A 131 -13.37 -4.96 1.31
CA ALA A 131 -13.85 -4.31 2.52
C ALA A 131 -15.22 -4.83 2.97
N SER A 132 -15.33 -5.22 4.23
CA SER A 132 -16.58 -5.67 4.86
C SER A 132 -17.51 -4.51 5.23
N ALA A 133 -17.00 -3.27 5.22
CA ALA A 133 -17.77 -2.07 5.52
C ALA A 133 -17.25 -0.85 4.71
N PRO A 134 -18.14 0.11 4.36
CA PRO A 134 -17.78 1.25 3.49
C PRO A 134 -16.62 2.11 4.03
N HIS A 135 -16.47 2.25 5.34
CA HIS A 135 -15.37 3.02 5.93
C HIS A 135 -14.00 2.34 5.80
N ARG A 136 -13.97 1.03 5.49
CA ARG A 136 -12.74 0.22 5.32
C ARG A 136 -12.25 0.13 3.88
N THR A 137 -13.01 0.65 2.91
CA THR A 137 -12.56 0.71 1.52
C THR A 137 -11.31 1.58 1.34
N ASN A 138 -11.09 2.55 2.22
CA ASN A 138 -9.91 3.42 2.18
C ASN A 138 -8.89 3.01 3.24
N LEU A 139 -7.77 2.46 2.80
CA LEU A 139 -6.64 2.06 3.65
C LEU A 139 -6.20 3.17 4.61
N ALA A 140 -6.20 4.45 4.17
CA ALA A 140 -5.79 5.57 5.02
C ALA A 140 -6.69 5.73 6.26
N LYS A 141 -7.99 5.39 6.15
CA LYS A 141 -8.91 5.41 7.31
C LYS A 141 -8.59 4.27 8.29
N ILE A 142 -8.27 3.07 7.78
CA ILE A 142 -7.87 1.94 8.63
C ILE A 142 -6.57 2.30 9.34
N ARG A 143 -5.58 2.82 8.62
CA ARG A 143 -4.24 3.15 9.10
C ARG A 143 -4.18 4.38 10.03
N LYS A 144 -5.26 5.20 10.06
CA LYS A 144 -5.32 6.40 10.92
C LYS A 144 -5.10 6.03 12.39
N GLY A 145 -4.17 6.72 13.03
CA GLY A 145 -3.70 6.45 14.40
C GLY A 145 -2.44 5.59 14.42
N GLN A 146 -2.10 4.95 13.30
CA GLN A 146 -0.93 4.10 13.15
C GLN A 146 -0.90 2.97 14.21
N PHE A 147 0.23 2.31 14.41
CA PHE A 147 0.37 1.25 15.43
C PHE A 147 -0.03 1.75 16.82
N GLU A 148 0.38 2.97 17.17
CA GLU A 148 0.19 3.58 18.48
C GLU A 148 -1.29 3.80 18.84
N GLY A 149 -2.10 4.15 17.85
CA GLY A 149 -3.54 4.40 18.04
C GLY A 149 -4.43 3.18 17.85
N MET A 150 -3.88 2.01 17.45
CA MET A 150 -4.73 0.84 17.15
C MET A 150 -5.38 0.25 18.38
N ALA A 151 -4.70 0.26 19.54
CA ALA A 151 -5.28 -0.28 20.78
C ALA A 151 -6.55 0.51 21.18
N GLU A 152 -6.55 1.83 21.05
CA GLU A 152 -7.71 2.68 21.31
C GLU A 152 -8.79 2.48 20.24
N LYS A 153 -8.40 2.47 18.96
CA LYS A 153 -9.32 2.26 17.84
C LYS A 153 -10.11 0.97 17.95
N LEU A 154 -9.50 -0.13 18.37
CA LEU A 154 -10.13 -1.43 18.54
C LEU A 154 -11.14 -1.48 19.69
N GLN A 155 -11.21 -0.46 20.56
CA GLN A 155 -12.25 -0.35 21.58
C GLN A 155 -13.60 0.03 21.00
N ASP A 156 -13.64 0.74 19.88
CA ASP A 156 -14.86 1.01 19.12
C ASP A 156 -15.26 -0.25 18.33
N LYS A 157 -15.97 -1.17 19.02
CA LYS A 157 -16.38 -2.46 18.44
C LYS A 157 -17.42 -2.32 17.34
N GLU A 158 -18.15 -1.23 17.26
CA GLU A 158 -19.14 -1.00 16.22
C GLU A 158 -18.46 -0.77 14.86
N LEU A 159 -17.40 0.04 14.83
CA LEU A 159 -16.70 0.40 13.58
C LEU A 159 -15.47 -0.47 13.31
N TRP A 160 -14.77 -0.92 14.36
CA TRP A 160 -13.42 -1.48 14.20
C TRP A 160 -13.26 -2.91 14.72
N THR A 161 -14.33 -3.70 14.78
CA THR A 161 -14.20 -5.16 14.99
C THR A 161 -13.45 -5.76 13.78
N PRO A 162 -12.31 -6.45 13.98
CA PRO A 162 -11.57 -7.08 12.88
C PRO A 162 -12.40 -8.11 12.13
N ASP A 163 -12.10 -8.32 10.85
CA ASP A 163 -12.74 -9.37 10.04
C ASP A 163 -12.25 -10.77 10.45
N PHE A 164 -10.99 -10.86 10.89
CA PHE A 164 -10.38 -12.09 11.42
C PHE A 164 -9.43 -11.74 12.57
N GLY A 165 -9.17 -12.74 13.39
CA GLY A 165 -8.27 -12.62 14.54
C GLY A 165 -8.92 -12.00 15.77
N PRO A 166 -8.12 -11.69 16.79
CA PRO A 166 -8.61 -11.16 18.06
C PRO A 166 -9.10 -9.71 17.91
N ASP A 167 -9.89 -9.27 18.87
CA ASP A 167 -10.45 -7.91 18.94
C ASP A 167 -9.54 -6.91 19.71
N HIS A 168 -8.30 -7.27 19.90
CA HIS A 168 -7.24 -6.47 20.52
C HIS A 168 -5.96 -6.56 19.70
N ILE A 169 -5.15 -5.51 19.77
CA ILE A 169 -3.89 -5.41 18.99
C ILE A 169 -2.91 -6.53 19.37
N HIS A 170 -2.24 -7.10 18.37
CA HIS A 170 -1.10 -7.99 18.63
C HIS A 170 0.04 -7.17 19.26
N PRO A 171 0.64 -7.60 20.39
CA PRO A 171 1.53 -6.75 21.19
C PRO A 171 2.76 -6.24 20.44
N THR A 172 3.33 -7.04 19.54
CA THR A 172 4.53 -6.66 18.78
C THR A 172 4.28 -6.54 17.27
N ALA A 173 3.31 -7.29 16.73
CA ALA A 173 3.05 -7.28 15.29
C ALA A 173 1.95 -6.29 14.86
N GLY A 174 1.17 -5.74 15.80
CA GLY A 174 0.14 -4.76 15.47
C GLY A 174 -1.10 -5.35 14.82
N VAL A 175 -1.56 -4.74 13.76
CA VAL A 175 -2.71 -5.13 12.93
C VAL A 175 -2.34 -5.09 11.46
N VAL A 176 -3.13 -5.73 10.58
CA VAL A 176 -2.87 -5.73 9.13
C VAL A 176 -4.12 -5.43 8.33
N ALA A 177 -3.95 -4.76 7.18
CA ALA A 177 -4.97 -4.68 6.15
C ALA A 177 -4.66 -5.67 5.01
N ILE A 178 -5.62 -6.54 4.67
CA ILE A 178 -5.49 -7.52 3.58
C ILE A 178 -6.67 -7.32 2.63
N GLY A 179 -6.44 -7.32 1.32
CA GLY A 179 -7.57 -7.18 0.41
C GLY A 179 -7.22 -7.33 -1.06
N ALA A 180 -8.26 -7.41 -1.88
CA ALA A 180 -8.16 -7.38 -3.32
C ALA A 180 -8.34 -5.94 -3.82
N ARG A 181 -7.62 -5.59 -4.87
CA ARG A 181 -7.79 -4.33 -5.59
C ARG A 181 -7.36 -4.47 -7.05
N MET A 182 -7.84 -3.57 -7.87
CA MET A 182 -7.31 -3.41 -9.22
C MET A 182 -5.84 -2.95 -9.19
N PRO A 183 -5.05 -3.23 -10.24
CA PRO A 183 -3.75 -2.61 -10.39
C PRO A 183 -3.87 -1.10 -10.28
N LEU A 184 -3.01 -0.46 -9.50
CA LEU A 184 -2.90 0.99 -9.50
C LEU A 184 -1.67 1.44 -10.27
N ILE A 185 -1.73 2.65 -10.82
CA ILE A 185 -0.59 3.27 -11.46
C ILE A 185 -0.13 4.42 -10.56
N ALA A 186 1.08 4.29 -10.01
CA ALA A 186 1.77 5.41 -9.40
C ALA A 186 2.30 6.31 -10.52
N TYR A 187 1.85 7.55 -10.55
CA TYR A 187 2.23 8.51 -11.59
C TYR A 187 2.51 9.87 -10.97
N ASN A 188 3.72 10.32 -11.11
CA ASN A 188 4.19 11.54 -10.49
C ASN A 188 4.51 12.59 -11.55
N VAL A 189 4.30 13.86 -11.24
CA VAL A 189 4.57 14.98 -12.13
C VAL A 189 5.42 16.01 -11.38
N ASN A 190 6.64 16.23 -11.88
CA ASN A 190 7.55 17.24 -11.36
C ASN A 190 7.14 18.63 -11.87
N LEU A 191 7.15 19.61 -10.99
CA LEU A 191 6.78 20.99 -11.28
C LEU A 191 8.04 21.86 -11.38
N ASP A 192 8.00 22.87 -12.23
CA ASP A 192 9.06 23.88 -12.35
C ASP A 192 9.01 24.89 -11.19
N THR A 193 8.96 24.38 -9.96
CA THR A 193 8.95 25.13 -8.71
C THR A 193 9.36 24.26 -7.54
N ASP A 194 9.86 24.88 -6.47
CA ASP A 194 10.09 24.26 -5.15
C ASP A 194 8.95 24.58 -4.15
N ASN A 195 7.97 25.37 -4.58
CA ASN A 195 6.87 25.79 -3.71
C ASN A 195 5.88 24.65 -3.46
N MET A 196 5.93 24.08 -2.26
CA MET A 196 5.09 22.98 -1.82
C MET A 196 3.61 23.32 -1.71
N ASP A 197 3.25 24.59 -1.45
CA ASP A 197 1.85 25.02 -1.42
C ASP A 197 1.21 24.90 -2.79
N ILE A 198 1.96 25.20 -3.85
CA ILE A 198 1.48 25.02 -5.23
C ILE A 198 1.24 23.53 -5.52
N ALA A 199 2.20 22.65 -5.19
CA ALA A 199 2.04 21.21 -5.40
C ALA A 199 0.85 20.65 -4.60
N ASN A 200 0.68 21.05 -3.35
CA ASN A 200 -0.44 20.63 -2.51
C ASN A 200 -1.78 21.12 -3.07
N ASN A 201 -1.87 22.37 -3.51
CA ASN A 201 -3.08 22.94 -4.09
C ASN A 201 -3.47 22.22 -5.41
N ILE A 202 -2.48 21.90 -6.26
CA ILE A 202 -2.71 21.12 -7.48
C ILE A 202 -3.17 19.70 -7.12
N ALA A 203 -2.50 19.04 -6.17
CA ALA A 203 -2.88 17.72 -5.70
C ALA A 203 -4.32 17.72 -5.13
N ASP A 204 -4.70 18.76 -4.40
CA ASP A 204 -6.06 18.94 -3.88
C ASP A 204 -7.09 19.13 -4.99
N ALA A 205 -6.76 19.88 -6.03
CA ALA A 205 -7.65 20.12 -7.18
C ALA A 205 -7.89 18.86 -8.02
N VAL A 206 -6.88 17.99 -8.17
CA VAL A 206 -7.01 16.80 -9.02
C VAL A 206 -7.54 15.58 -8.30
N LYS A 207 -7.45 15.49 -6.97
CA LYS A 207 -7.88 14.30 -6.21
C LYS A 207 -9.39 14.22 -5.99
N ASN A 208 -9.92 13.02 -6.02
CA ASN A 208 -11.34 12.74 -5.89
C ASN A 208 -11.99 13.36 -4.64
N ILE A 209 -11.36 13.23 -3.48
CA ILE A 209 -11.93 13.64 -2.18
C ILE A 209 -12.20 15.16 -2.07
N ARG A 210 -11.61 15.97 -2.95
CA ARG A 210 -11.81 17.42 -3.03
C ARG A 210 -12.67 17.86 -4.21
N GLY A 211 -13.30 16.91 -4.91
CA GLY A 211 -14.15 17.19 -6.08
C GLY A 211 -13.42 17.12 -7.42
N GLY A 212 -12.16 16.67 -7.43
CA GLY A 212 -11.39 16.41 -8.64
C GLY A 212 -11.79 15.11 -9.34
N TYR A 213 -10.87 14.50 -10.06
CA TYR A 213 -11.12 13.30 -10.85
C TYR A 213 -11.36 12.07 -9.97
N HIS A 214 -12.41 11.31 -10.28
CA HIS A 214 -12.62 9.99 -9.68
C HIS A 214 -11.40 9.10 -9.91
N TYR A 215 -11.06 8.27 -8.92
CA TYR A 215 -9.97 7.31 -8.96
C TYR A 215 -8.56 7.90 -8.96
N ILE A 216 -8.40 9.19 -8.63
CA ILE A 216 -7.11 9.82 -8.36
C ILE A 216 -6.97 10.08 -6.86
N LYS A 217 -5.90 9.55 -6.27
CA LYS A 217 -5.36 9.97 -4.96
C LYS A 217 -4.11 10.78 -5.25
N ALA A 218 -3.94 11.95 -4.64
CA ALA A 218 -2.80 12.84 -4.89
C ALA A 218 -2.35 13.57 -3.63
N ILE A 219 -1.04 13.80 -3.55
CA ILE A 219 -0.36 14.60 -2.52
C ILE A 219 0.76 15.41 -3.16
N GLY A 220 1.13 16.56 -2.54
CA GLY A 220 2.39 17.23 -2.85
C GLY A 220 3.55 16.53 -2.13
N VAL A 221 4.69 16.41 -2.81
CA VAL A 221 5.93 15.83 -2.28
C VAL A 221 7.10 16.72 -2.64
N GLU A 222 8.00 16.97 -1.68
CA GLU A 222 9.28 17.64 -1.93
C GLU A 222 10.33 16.59 -2.29
N LEU A 223 11.03 16.81 -3.39
CA LEU A 223 12.14 15.97 -3.82
C LEU A 223 13.43 16.80 -3.86
N LYS A 224 14.57 16.17 -3.56
CA LYS A 224 15.87 16.76 -3.88
C LYS A 224 16.03 16.85 -5.39
N ASP A 225 16.38 18.03 -5.87
CA ASP A 225 16.56 18.26 -7.29
C ASP A 225 18.01 17.97 -7.69
N HIS A 226 18.16 17.13 -8.71
CA HIS A 226 19.46 16.79 -9.27
C HIS A 226 19.65 17.34 -10.69
N TYR A 227 18.66 18.05 -11.24
CA TYR A 227 18.63 18.39 -12.68
C TYR A 227 18.39 19.87 -12.99
N SER A 228 17.59 20.61 -12.19
CA SER A 228 17.18 21.99 -12.51
C SER A 228 18.08 23.07 -11.92
N GLY A 229 19.05 22.69 -11.08
CA GLY A 229 19.94 23.61 -10.37
C GLY A 229 19.32 24.26 -9.13
N ARG A 230 18.18 23.76 -8.67
CA ARG A 230 17.57 24.10 -7.36
C ARG A 230 17.97 23.05 -6.33
N ASP A 231 17.81 23.33 -5.04
CA ASP A 231 18.04 22.36 -3.97
C ASP A 231 16.93 21.30 -3.93
N THR A 232 15.69 21.75 -4.21
CA THR A 232 14.50 20.89 -4.21
C THR A 232 13.57 21.21 -5.38
N VAL A 233 12.69 20.27 -5.70
CA VAL A 233 11.61 20.41 -6.67
C VAL A 233 10.31 19.88 -6.07
N ALA A 234 9.22 20.58 -6.31
CA ALA A 234 7.91 20.15 -5.88
C ALA A 234 7.30 19.17 -6.89
N GLN A 235 6.73 18.08 -6.40
CA GLN A 235 6.12 17.04 -7.21
C GLN A 235 4.65 16.84 -6.81
N VAL A 236 3.78 16.63 -7.78
CA VAL A 236 2.44 16.09 -7.56
C VAL A 236 2.51 14.57 -7.71
N SER A 237 2.48 13.86 -6.59
CA SER A 237 2.50 12.40 -6.55
C SER A 237 1.06 11.86 -6.57
N MET A 238 0.77 10.99 -7.53
CA MET A 238 -0.57 10.47 -7.77
C MET A 238 -0.59 8.94 -7.78
N ASN A 239 -1.69 8.38 -7.26
CA ASN A 239 -2.08 7.00 -7.47
C ASN A 239 -3.40 6.95 -8.24
N LEU A 240 -3.36 6.43 -9.47
CA LEU A 240 -4.55 6.14 -10.26
C LEU A 240 -5.04 4.75 -9.87
N VAL A 241 -6.08 4.70 -9.05
CA VAL A 241 -6.61 3.45 -8.48
C VAL A 241 -7.57 2.71 -9.41
N ASN A 242 -7.99 3.36 -10.50
CA ASN A 242 -8.71 2.75 -11.62
C ASN A 242 -8.39 3.51 -12.92
N PHE A 243 -7.34 3.07 -13.60
CA PHE A 243 -6.85 3.71 -14.82
C PHE A 243 -7.74 3.44 -16.05
N GLU A 244 -8.63 2.45 -16.01
CA GLU A 244 -9.61 2.21 -17.07
C GLU A 244 -10.69 3.30 -17.08
N LYS A 245 -11.09 3.78 -15.91
CA LYS A 245 -12.08 4.86 -15.75
C LYS A 245 -11.45 6.25 -15.79
N THR A 246 -10.26 6.42 -15.21
CA THR A 246 -9.50 7.67 -15.27
C THR A 246 -8.14 7.39 -15.85
N ALA A 247 -7.99 7.64 -17.15
CA ALA A 247 -6.77 7.37 -17.89
C ALA A 247 -5.61 8.31 -17.46
N ILE A 248 -4.37 7.82 -17.56
CA ILE A 248 -3.15 8.55 -17.16
C ILE A 248 -3.08 9.94 -17.82
N TYR A 249 -3.35 10.03 -19.13
CA TYR A 249 -3.25 11.31 -19.83
C TYR A 249 -4.19 12.38 -19.27
N ARG A 250 -5.38 11.98 -18.74
CA ARG A 250 -6.31 12.92 -18.11
C ARG A 250 -5.76 13.45 -16.79
N ALA A 251 -5.11 12.60 -16.00
CA ALA A 251 -4.46 13.01 -14.77
C ALA A 251 -3.31 13.99 -15.07
N PHE A 252 -2.47 13.67 -16.06
CA PHE A 252 -1.37 14.54 -16.49
C PHE A 252 -1.86 15.91 -16.97
N GLU A 253 -2.83 15.94 -17.89
CA GLU A 253 -3.37 17.21 -18.39
C GLU A 253 -4.07 18.03 -17.29
N ALA A 254 -4.73 17.39 -16.33
CA ALA A 254 -5.30 18.07 -15.17
C ALA A 254 -4.22 18.77 -14.34
N VAL A 255 -3.13 18.08 -14.00
CA VAL A 255 -2.00 18.69 -13.28
C VAL A 255 -1.42 19.84 -14.08
N LYS A 256 -1.23 19.68 -15.38
CA LYS A 256 -0.68 20.71 -16.27
C LYS A 256 -1.58 21.94 -16.38
N ILE A 257 -2.90 21.77 -16.43
CA ILE A 257 -3.87 22.86 -16.43
C ILE A 257 -3.81 23.62 -15.11
N GLU A 258 -3.82 22.91 -14.00
CA GLU A 258 -3.75 23.52 -12.67
C GLU A 258 -2.41 24.24 -12.44
N ALA A 259 -1.28 23.67 -12.86
CA ALA A 259 0.04 24.28 -12.74
C ALA A 259 0.10 25.64 -13.46
N ARG A 260 -0.50 25.75 -14.64
CA ARG A 260 -0.58 27.02 -15.41
C ARG A 260 -1.30 28.14 -14.66
N ARG A 261 -2.27 27.80 -13.79
CA ARG A 261 -2.97 28.82 -12.95
C ARG A 261 -2.04 29.48 -11.96
N TYR A 262 -0.96 28.82 -11.60
CA TYR A 262 0.09 29.35 -10.73
C TYR A 262 1.31 29.88 -11.48
N GLY A 263 1.24 29.91 -12.83
CA GLY A 263 2.38 30.32 -13.65
C GLY A 263 3.55 29.33 -13.66
N VAL A 264 3.28 28.06 -13.30
CA VAL A 264 4.27 26.99 -13.19
C VAL A 264 4.12 26.02 -14.34
N ASN A 265 5.24 25.48 -14.84
CA ASN A 265 5.27 24.44 -15.85
C ASN A 265 5.46 23.06 -15.22
N VAL A 266 5.12 22.02 -15.98
CA VAL A 266 5.52 20.64 -15.65
C VAL A 266 6.87 20.36 -16.30
N LEU A 267 7.76 19.65 -15.60
CA LEU A 267 9.09 19.29 -16.10
C LEU A 267 9.04 17.91 -16.76
N GLU A 268 8.46 16.90 -16.10
CA GLU A 268 8.30 15.53 -16.60
C GLU A 268 7.21 14.79 -15.79
#